data_494df8f5e2541448cdba6d1e5ec3fdf6
#
_entry.id   494df8f5e2541448cdba6d1e5ec3fdf6
#
_cell.length_a   1.000
_cell.length_b   1.000
_cell.length_c   1.000
_cell.angle_alpha   90.00
_cell.angle_beta   90.00
_cell.angle_gamma   90.00
#
_symmetry.space_group_name_H-M   'P 1'
#
loop_
_entity.id
_entity.type
_entity.pdbx_description
1 polymer ?
#
loop_
_entity_poly.entity_id
_entity_poly.type
_entity_poly.pdbx_seq_one_letter_code
_entity_poly.pdbx_strand_id
1 'polypeptide(L)'
;MKKSLFLLFFSFLLVAPAHSRELIDQIGRKVVFEEPLTRVVSLAPSLTETTYEVGGGAILVGATRFATFPEAAARLPKVGTYVALDVEKIVSLRPQLCLAIRDGNPKASVERLESLGIPVYVFDPKSLEDVVDTVTRLGDIYRTETTSSALASSYYQRLNRVAQQLEGVKERPRVFFQIDAQPIISAGGNTFLNQLLVRSGSVNLAADRTGYPRYSWEELLGLMPDVVLLASMGGGYSDQELRDRWEAWPQIPAVNNHRLYVVDADLFDRPSPRLIDALEHLVGLLHPKLTGVQ
;
A
#
# COMPACT_ATOMS: atom_id res chain seq x y z
N MET A 1 11.46 73.35 18.57
CA MET A 1 10.67 72.59 17.59
C MET A 1 11.48 71.33 17.18
N LYS A 2 11.16 70.18 17.74
CA LYS A 2 11.84 68.89 17.41
C LYS A 2 11.06 68.23 16.30
N LYS A 3 11.66 68.04 15.12
CA LYS A 3 11.09 67.31 14.01
C LYS A 3 11.39 65.82 14.23
N SER A 4 10.37 65.00 14.58
CA SER A 4 10.45 63.52 14.60
C SER A 4 10.40 62.99 13.18
N LEU A 5 11.46 62.36 12.75
CA LEU A 5 11.54 61.62 11.48
C LEU A 5 10.99 60.21 11.70
N PHE A 6 9.81 59.93 11.14
CA PHE A 6 9.17 58.61 11.18
C PHE A 6 9.74 57.77 10.02
N LEU A 7 10.64 56.83 10.31
CA LEU A 7 11.14 55.88 9.34
C LEU A 7 10.11 54.77 9.13
N LEU A 8 9.42 54.76 7.98
CA LEU A 8 8.56 53.65 7.55
C LEU A 8 9.45 52.50 7.08
N PHE A 9 9.52 51.43 7.87
CA PHE A 9 10.17 50.19 7.50
C PHE A 9 9.23 49.41 6.56
N PHE A 10 9.48 49.50 5.24
CA PHE A 10 8.74 48.74 4.22
C PHE A 10 9.33 47.34 4.18
N SER A 11 8.68 46.40 4.90
CA SER A 11 9.06 44.98 4.86
C SER A 11 8.71 44.40 3.48
N PHE A 12 9.72 44.24 2.64
CA PHE A 12 9.59 43.60 1.33
C PHE A 12 9.44 42.10 1.58
N LEU A 13 8.17 41.60 1.56
CA LEU A 13 7.92 40.16 1.48
C LEU A 13 8.47 39.69 0.13
N LEU A 14 9.61 39.01 0.15
CA LEU A 14 10.12 38.24 -0.99
C LEU A 14 9.16 37.09 -1.23
N VAL A 15 8.19 37.28 -2.11
CA VAL A 15 7.40 36.20 -2.67
C VAL A 15 8.33 35.43 -3.61
N ALA A 16 8.82 34.27 -3.17
CA ALA A 16 9.56 33.38 -4.04
C ALA A 16 8.66 33.02 -5.24
N PRO A 17 9.16 33.06 -6.48
CA PRO A 17 8.38 32.69 -7.64
C PRO A 17 7.95 31.22 -7.49
N ALA A 18 6.64 30.97 -7.56
CA ALA A 18 6.13 29.62 -7.63
C ALA A 18 6.63 28.98 -8.95
N HIS A 19 7.45 27.95 -8.84
CA HIS A 19 7.88 27.15 -9.98
C HIS A 19 6.95 25.96 -10.09
N SER A 20 6.47 25.68 -11.29
CA SER A 20 5.75 24.43 -11.55
C SER A 20 6.75 23.33 -11.88
N ARG A 21 6.49 22.14 -11.37
CA ARG A 21 7.24 20.93 -11.64
C ARG A 21 6.38 19.93 -12.39
N GLU A 22 6.96 19.28 -13.38
CA GLU A 22 6.31 18.21 -14.16
C GLU A 22 6.97 16.86 -13.82
N LEU A 23 6.17 15.86 -13.48
CA LEU A 23 6.59 14.48 -13.29
C LEU A 23 5.67 13.54 -14.08
N ILE A 24 6.19 12.35 -14.41
CA ILE A 24 5.40 11.27 -15.02
C ILE A 24 4.99 10.29 -13.93
N ASP A 25 3.68 10.06 -13.77
CA ASP A 25 3.16 9.09 -12.81
C ASP A 25 3.35 7.63 -13.26
N GLN A 26 3.03 6.65 -12.38
CA GLN A 26 3.23 5.23 -12.72
C GLN A 26 2.28 4.70 -13.80
N ILE A 27 1.26 5.46 -14.18
CA ILE A 27 0.37 5.10 -15.29
C ILE A 27 0.67 5.90 -16.58
N GLY A 28 1.81 6.61 -16.62
CA GLY A 28 2.33 7.30 -17.79
C GLY A 28 1.76 8.70 -18.05
N ARG A 29 1.05 9.31 -17.08
CA ARG A 29 0.47 10.64 -17.24
C ARG A 29 1.44 11.72 -16.76
N LYS A 30 1.43 12.86 -17.44
CA LYS A 30 2.10 14.08 -16.97
C LYS A 30 1.30 14.71 -15.84
N VAL A 31 1.94 14.95 -14.72
CA VAL A 31 1.37 15.64 -13.56
C VAL A 31 2.19 16.88 -13.28
N VAL A 32 1.53 18.03 -13.32
CA VAL A 32 2.14 19.33 -13.07
C VAL A 32 1.62 19.88 -11.76
N PHE A 33 2.49 20.27 -10.84
CA PHE A 33 2.14 20.84 -9.55
C PHE A 33 3.09 21.97 -9.14
N GLU A 34 2.65 22.83 -8.23
CA GLU A 34 3.43 23.95 -7.75
C GLU A 34 4.49 23.52 -6.72
N GLU A 35 5.68 24.10 -6.80
CA GLU A 35 6.74 23.97 -5.80
C GLU A 35 7.01 25.31 -5.09
N PRO A 36 7.47 25.28 -3.82
CA PRO A 36 7.67 24.08 -3.00
C PRO A 36 6.37 23.43 -2.54
N LEU A 37 6.33 22.08 -2.48
CA LEU A 37 5.21 21.36 -1.91
C LEU A 37 5.15 21.59 -0.40
N THR A 38 4.00 22.01 0.09
CA THR A 38 3.73 22.24 1.52
C THR A 38 2.45 21.56 1.99
N ARG A 39 1.59 21.12 1.04
CA ARG A 39 0.28 20.55 1.33
C ARG A 39 -0.01 19.39 0.38
N VAL A 40 0.05 18.17 0.90
CA VAL A 40 -0.24 16.96 0.14
C VAL A 40 -1.34 16.17 0.85
N VAL A 41 -2.25 15.55 0.10
CA VAL A 41 -3.24 14.61 0.61
C VAL A 41 -2.95 13.23 0.05
N SER A 42 -2.86 12.24 0.95
CA SER A 42 -2.68 10.83 0.58
C SER A 42 -4.04 10.12 0.54
N LEU A 43 -4.37 9.53 -0.61
CA LEU A 43 -5.66 8.87 -0.86
C LEU A 43 -5.61 7.35 -0.66
N ALA A 44 -4.49 6.83 -0.15
CA ALA A 44 -4.35 5.41 0.19
C ALA A 44 -3.45 5.22 1.41
N PRO A 45 -3.74 4.21 2.29
CA PRO A 45 -2.92 3.94 3.47
C PRO A 45 -1.46 3.62 3.12
N SER A 46 -1.21 2.80 2.08
CA SER A 46 0.12 2.44 1.61
C SER A 46 0.96 3.66 1.21
N LEU A 47 0.35 4.62 0.50
CA LEU A 47 1.03 5.85 0.10
C LEU A 47 1.30 6.76 1.31
N THR A 48 0.42 6.76 2.31
CA THR A 48 0.67 7.47 3.57
C THR A 48 1.89 6.90 4.29
N GLU A 49 1.94 5.57 4.46
CA GLU A 49 3.06 4.86 5.08
C GLU A 49 4.38 5.19 4.37
N THR A 50 4.40 5.01 3.04
CA THR A 50 5.59 5.28 2.23
C THR A 50 6.01 6.75 2.27
N THR A 51 5.04 7.69 2.29
CA THR A 51 5.34 9.12 2.43
C THR A 51 6.07 9.45 3.73
N TYR A 52 5.62 8.88 4.86
CA TYR A 52 6.34 9.06 6.13
C TYR A 52 7.74 8.47 6.09
N GLU A 53 7.89 7.30 5.49
CA GLU A 53 9.16 6.58 5.42
C GLU A 53 10.21 7.33 4.58
N VAL A 54 9.82 7.96 3.48
CA VAL A 54 10.72 8.79 2.68
C VAL A 54 10.93 10.20 3.25
N GLY A 55 10.31 10.54 4.38
CA GLY A 55 10.48 11.84 5.04
C GLY A 55 9.51 12.95 4.61
N GLY A 56 8.48 12.63 3.79
CA GLY A 56 7.46 13.58 3.32
C GLY A 56 6.31 13.84 4.31
N GLY A 57 6.28 13.16 5.46
CA GLY A 57 5.15 13.17 6.38
C GLY A 57 4.75 14.55 6.93
N ALA A 58 5.71 15.48 7.06
CA ALA A 58 5.47 16.82 7.63
C ALA A 58 4.50 17.69 6.80
N ILE A 59 4.39 17.45 5.49
CA ILE A 59 3.52 18.21 4.60
C ILE A 59 2.21 17.49 4.24
N LEU A 60 1.96 16.30 4.83
CA LEU A 60 0.67 15.66 4.72
C LEU A 60 -0.38 16.43 5.52
N VAL A 61 -1.43 16.88 4.85
CA VAL A 61 -2.54 17.63 5.46
C VAL A 61 -3.82 16.81 5.53
N GLY A 62 -3.84 15.61 4.97
CA GLY A 62 -4.98 14.69 5.03
C GLY A 62 -4.59 13.30 4.54
N ALA A 63 -5.30 12.29 5.06
CA ALA A 63 -5.15 10.89 4.70
C ALA A 63 -6.48 10.13 4.82
N THR A 64 -6.58 8.96 4.21
CA THR A 64 -7.78 8.12 4.32
C THR A 64 -7.97 7.55 5.73
N ARG A 65 -9.18 7.06 6.03
CA ARG A 65 -9.57 6.56 7.35
C ARG A 65 -8.61 5.48 7.88
N PHE A 66 -8.17 4.57 7.01
CA PHE A 66 -7.33 3.42 7.38
C PHE A 66 -5.83 3.73 7.37
N ALA A 67 -5.42 4.98 7.15
CA ALA A 67 -4.05 5.44 7.34
C ALA A 67 -3.79 5.63 8.85
N THR A 68 -3.39 4.55 9.51
CA THR A 68 -3.15 4.46 10.95
C THR A 68 -1.68 4.31 11.30
N PHE A 69 -0.83 3.98 10.34
CA PHE A 69 0.61 3.83 10.50
C PHE A 69 1.38 4.87 9.64
N PRO A 70 2.46 5.44 10.19
CA PRO A 70 2.84 5.44 11.61
C PRO A 70 1.80 6.17 12.47
N GLU A 71 1.94 6.16 13.79
CA GLU A 71 0.97 6.78 14.72
C GLU A 71 0.64 8.25 14.36
N ALA A 72 1.62 8.99 13.84
CA ALA A 72 1.42 10.35 13.36
C ALA A 72 0.37 10.45 12.23
N ALA A 73 0.26 9.45 11.37
CA ALA A 73 -0.75 9.40 10.30
C ALA A 73 -2.17 9.27 10.85
N ALA A 74 -2.35 8.61 12.00
CA ALA A 74 -3.67 8.47 12.63
C ALA A 74 -4.30 9.84 12.99
N ARG A 75 -3.46 10.84 13.28
CA ARG A 75 -3.88 12.19 13.69
C ARG A 75 -4.24 13.10 12.52
N LEU A 76 -3.93 12.71 11.30
CA LEU A 76 -4.26 13.52 10.11
C LEU A 76 -5.78 13.60 9.89
N PRO A 77 -6.30 14.74 9.38
CA PRO A 77 -7.67 14.87 8.91
C PRO A 77 -8.03 13.72 7.97
N LYS A 78 -9.16 13.04 8.23
CA LYS A 78 -9.61 11.90 7.43
C LYS A 78 -10.48 12.36 6.26
N VAL A 79 -10.13 11.90 5.05
CA VAL A 79 -10.75 12.29 3.77
C VAL A 79 -11.57 11.14 3.15
N GLY A 80 -12.24 10.37 3.96
CA GLY A 80 -13.02 9.20 3.54
C GLY A 80 -12.21 7.90 3.60
N THR A 81 -12.69 6.88 2.89
CA THR A 81 -11.94 5.63 2.67
C THR A 81 -11.25 5.67 1.31
N TYR A 82 -10.33 4.75 1.02
CA TYR A 82 -9.65 4.73 -0.28
C TYR A 82 -10.59 4.38 -1.44
N VAL A 83 -11.72 3.67 -1.19
CA VAL A 83 -12.77 3.36 -2.18
C VAL A 83 -13.94 4.34 -2.17
N ALA A 84 -14.04 5.23 -1.17
CA ALA A 84 -15.08 6.24 -1.05
C ALA A 84 -14.48 7.53 -0.47
N LEU A 85 -13.93 8.35 -1.38
CA LEU A 85 -13.25 9.60 -1.04
C LEU A 85 -14.26 10.73 -0.75
N ASP A 86 -13.99 11.50 0.27
CA ASP A 86 -14.71 12.77 0.57
C ASP A 86 -14.02 13.91 -0.19
N VAL A 87 -14.48 14.14 -1.44
CA VAL A 87 -13.91 15.15 -2.33
C VAL A 87 -14.03 16.55 -1.73
N GLU A 88 -15.14 16.87 -1.07
CA GLU A 88 -15.36 18.20 -0.45
C GLU A 88 -14.34 18.43 0.67
N LYS A 89 -14.11 17.43 1.50
CA LYS A 89 -13.10 17.48 2.55
C LYS A 89 -11.70 17.65 1.97
N ILE A 90 -11.36 16.92 0.90
CA ILE A 90 -10.06 17.05 0.20
C ILE A 90 -9.88 18.50 -0.29
N VAL A 91 -10.86 19.05 -1.00
CA VAL A 91 -10.83 20.45 -1.50
C VAL A 91 -10.67 21.44 -0.36
N SER A 92 -11.36 21.25 0.77
CA SER A 92 -11.26 22.13 1.93
C SER A 92 -9.86 22.18 2.53
N LEU A 93 -9.07 21.14 2.36
CA LEU A 93 -7.67 21.05 2.80
C LEU A 93 -6.70 21.78 1.86
N ARG A 94 -7.17 22.25 0.69
CA ARG A 94 -6.39 22.98 -0.32
C ARG A 94 -5.03 22.34 -0.61
N PRO A 95 -5.00 21.07 -1.05
CA PRO A 95 -3.75 20.41 -1.40
C PRO A 95 -3.19 20.96 -2.71
N GLN A 96 -1.85 21.01 -2.80
CA GLN A 96 -1.13 21.27 -4.05
C GLN A 96 -0.97 19.98 -4.87
N LEU A 97 -1.08 18.82 -4.22
CA LEU A 97 -0.98 17.51 -4.85
C LEU A 97 -1.78 16.48 -4.05
N CYS A 98 -2.49 15.59 -4.74
CA CYS A 98 -3.03 14.36 -4.18
C CYS A 98 -2.22 13.15 -4.69
N LEU A 99 -1.99 12.17 -3.80
CA LEU A 99 -1.38 10.88 -4.13
C LEU A 99 -2.47 9.84 -4.17
N ALA A 100 -2.68 9.20 -5.30
CA ALA A 100 -3.70 8.19 -5.51
C ALA A 100 -3.10 6.84 -5.90
N ILE A 101 -3.84 5.76 -5.62
CA ILE A 101 -3.51 4.41 -6.08
C ILE A 101 -4.58 3.94 -7.07
N ARG A 102 -4.15 3.43 -8.23
CA ARG A 102 -5.05 3.01 -9.30
C ARG A 102 -5.96 1.87 -8.87
N ASP A 103 -5.38 0.91 -8.14
CA ASP A 103 -6.09 -0.26 -7.62
C ASP A 103 -6.67 0.09 -6.24
N GLY A 104 -7.83 0.78 -6.26
CA GLY A 104 -8.53 1.16 -5.04
C GLY A 104 -9.22 2.52 -5.09
N ASN A 105 -8.58 3.57 -5.62
CA ASN A 105 -9.26 4.87 -5.71
C ASN A 105 -10.19 4.90 -6.93
N PRO A 106 -11.48 5.30 -6.76
CA PRO A 106 -12.41 5.38 -7.86
C PRO A 106 -11.95 6.42 -8.90
N LYS A 107 -11.85 5.98 -10.17
CA LYS A 107 -11.44 6.84 -11.28
C LYS A 107 -12.25 8.16 -11.33
N ALA A 108 -13.56 8.08 -11.14
CA ALA A 108 -14.43 9.25 -11.13
C ALA A 108 -14.08 10.28 -10.04
N SER A 109 -13.62 9.81 -8.86
CA SER A 109 -13.18 10.70 -7.78
C SER A 109 -11.86 11.39 -8.13
N VAL A 110 -10.93 10.68 -8.77
CA VAL A 110 -9.65 11.24 -9.26
C VAL A 110 -9.93 12.30 -10.32
N GLU A 111 -10.72 11.97 -11.34
CA GLU A 111 -11.11 12.91 -12.41
C GLU A 111 -11.85 14.14 -11.84
N ARG A 112 -12.65 13.95 -10.80
CA ARG A 112 -13.33 15.05 -10.14
C ARG A 112 -12.35 16.01 -9.44
N LEU A 113 -11.34 15.50 -8.74
CA LEU A 113 -10.28 16.31 -8.14
C LEU A 113 -9.51 17.10 -9.20
N GLU A 114 -9.13 16.44 -10.30
CA GLU A 114 -8.43 17.08 -11.42
C GLU A 114 -9.28 18.18 -12.08
N SER A 115 -10.58 17.96 -12.26
CA SER A 115 -11.51 18.97 -12.79
C SER A 115 -11.67 20.22 -11.89
N LEU A 116 -11.34 20.08 -10.60
CA LEU A 116 -11.30 21.16 -9.63
C LEU A 116 -9.90 21.83 -9.53
N GLY A 117 -8.98 21.48 -10.44
CA GLY A 117 -7.63 22.04 -10.50
C GLY A 117 -6.66 21.46 -9.49
N ILE A 118 -6.97 20.34 -8.85
CA ILE A 118 -6.08 19.65 -7.91
C ILE A 118 -5.31 18.56 -8.66
N PRO A 119 -3.98 18.67 -8.82
CA PRO A 119 -3.17 17.64 -9.45
C PRO A 119 -3.24 16.32 -8.66
N VAL A 120 -3.32 15.19 -9.40
CA VAL A 120 -3.34 13.86 -8.80
C VAL A 120 -2.25 13.00 -9.43
N TYR A 121 -1.28 12.57 -8.62
CA TYR A 121 -0.25 11.62 -9.02
C TYR A 121 -0.71 10.21 -8.69
N VAL A 122 -0.81 9.35 -9.70
CA VAL A 122 -1.35 7.98 -9.56
C VAL A 122 -0.24 6.96 -9.54
N PHE A 123 -0.25 6.12 -8.51
CA PHE A 123 0.59 4.93 -8.36
C PHE A 123 -0.18 3.67 -8.77
N ASP A 124 0.52 2.68 -9.33
CA ASP A 124 -0.08 1.39 -9.75
C ASP A 124 0.89 0.22 -9.50
N PRO A 125 1.30 -0.03 -8.24
CA PRO A 125 2.21 -1.11 -7.94
C PRO A 125 1.53 -2.48 -8.15
N LYS A 126 2.12 -3.32 -9.02
CA LYS A 126 1.68 -4.68 -9.32
C LYS A 126 2.67 -5.74 -8.84
N SER A 127 3.87 -5.32 -8.47
CA SER A 127 4.96 -6.17 -7.99
C SER A 127 5.62 -5.57 -6.76
N LEU A 128 6.49 -6.34 -6.12
CA LEU A 128 7.33 -5.85 -5.02
C LEU A 128 8.35 -4.81 -5.53
N GLU A 129 8.82 -4.96 -6.76
CA GLU A 129 9.67 -4.00 -7.42
C GLU A 129 8.97 -2.67 -7.67
N ASP A 130 7.66 -2.69 -8.03
CA ASP A 130 6.86 -1.46 -8.17
C ASP A 130 6.61 -0.77 -6.83
N VAL A 131 6.54 -1.53 -5.73
CA VAL A 131 6.49 -0.96 -4.38
C VAL A 131 7.79 -0.20 -4.08
N VAL A 132 8.95 -0.77 -4.44
CA VAL A 132 10.24 -0.08 -4.29
C VAL A 132 10.34 1.13 -5.23
N ASP A 133 9.82 1.05 -6.47
CA ASP A 133 9.73 2.19 -7.38
C ASP A 133 8.85 3.31 -6.80
N THR A 134 7.76 2.96 -6.09
CA THR A 134 6.91 3.93 -5.37
C THR A 134 7.72 4.72 -4.32
N VAL A 135 8.62 4.06 -3.58
CA VAL A 135 9.54 4.73 -2.63
C VAL A 135 10.42 5.74 -3.35
N THR A 136 11.01 5.36 -4.48
CA THR A 136 11.89 6.23 -5.28
C THR A 136 11.13 7.44 -5.82
N ARG A 137 9.94 7.24 -6.39
CA ARG A 137 9.09 8.32 -6.93
C ARG A 137 8.59 9.27 -5.86
N LEU A 138 8.23 8.78 -4.69
CA LEU A 138 7.86 9.64 -3.56
C LEU A 138 9.07 10.43 -3.07
N GLY A 139 10.26 9.83 -3.03
CA GLY A 139 11.50 10.54 -2.74
C GLY A 139 11.75 11.70 -3.72
N ASP A 140 11.50 11.47 -5.01
CA ASP A 140 11.57 12.50 -6.05
C ASP A 140 10.51 13.59 -5.82
N ILE A 141 9.24 13.24 -5.59
CA ILE A 141 8.16 14.21 -5.28
C ILE A 141 8.53 15.11 -4.09
N TYR A 142 9.08 14.53 -3.02
CA TYR A 142 9.38 15.24 -1.77
C TYR A 142 10.80 15.83 -1.70
N ARG A 143 11.62 15.68 -2.73
CA ARG A 143 13.05 16.10 -2.74
C ARG A 143 13.87 15.43 -1.63
N THR A 144 13.61 14.14 -1.41
CA THR A 144 14.30 13.31 -0.41
C THR A 144 15.02 12.12 -1.08
N GLU A 145 15.62 12.35 -2.26
CA GLU A 145 16.21 11.32 -3.12
C GLU A 145 17.30 10.51 -2.41
N THR A 146 18.08 11.14 -1.54
CA THR A 146 19.10 10.45 -0.75
C THR A 146 18.48 9.40 0.17
N THR A 147 17.41 9.76 0.89
CA THR A 147 16.69 8.85 1.80
C THR A 147 16.03 7.74 1.02
N SER A 148 15.27 8.07 -0.04
CA SER A 148 14.53 7.08 -0.81
C SER A 148 15.46 6.12 -1.56
N SER A 149 16.61 6.57 -2.07
CA SER A 149 17.61 5.69 -2.72
C SER A 149 18.24 4.71 -1.74
N ALA A 150 18.55 5.15 -0.51
CA ALA A 150 19.07 4.27 0.54
C ALA A 150 18.03 3.21 0.95
N LEU A 151 16.75 3.61 1.11
CA LEU A 151 15.64 2.70 1.39
C LEU A 151 15.44 1.70 0.25
N ALA A 152 15.36 2.16 -0.99
CA ALA A 152 15.19 1.31 -2.17
C ALA A 152 16.32 0.25 -2.27
N SER A 153 17.57 0.67 -2.06
CA SER A 153 18.72 -0.25 -2.03
C SER A 153 18.58 -1.31 -0.95
N SER A 154 18.16 -0.92 0.26
CA SER A 154 17.91 -1.86 1.38
C SER A 154 16.82 -2.87 1.03
N TYR A 155 15.73 -2.43 0.41
CA TYR A 155 14.62 -3.30 0.01
C TYR A 155 15.02 -4.28 -1.08
N TYR A 156 15.77 -3.85 -2.10
CA TYR A 156 16.30 -4.77 -3.11
C TYR A 156 17.24 -5.81 -2.51
N GLN A 157 18.07 -5.44 -1.53
CA GLN A 157 18.93 -6.39 -0.81
C GLN A 157 18.10 -7.45 -0.06
N ARG A 158 17.00 -7.03 0.58
CA ARG A 158 16.09 -7.96 1.28
C ARG A 158 15.39 -8.90 0.30
N LEU A 159 14.85 -8.38 -0.80
CA LEU A 159 14.24 -9.18 -1.85
C LEU A 159 15.19 -10.22 -2.45
N ASN A 160 16.44 -9.82 -2.70
CA ASN A 160 17.48 -10.72 -3.18
C ASN A 160 17.85 -11.80 -2.16
N ARG A 161 17.89 -11.47 -0.87
CA ARG A 161 18.12 -12.43 0.21
C ARG A 161 17.02 -13.48 0.25
N VAL A 162 15.76 -13.09 0.16
CA VAL A 162 14.64 -14.03 0.08
C VAL A 162 14.77 -14.94 -1.14
N ALA A 163 15.10 -14.39 -2.31
CA ALA A 163 15.30 -15.18 -3.52
C ALA A 163 16.43 -16.24 -3.35
N GLN A 164 17.55 -15.85 -2.72
CA GLN A 164 18.65 -16.78 -2.41
C GLN A 164 18.24 -17.86 -1.40
N GLN A 165 17.47 -17.53 -0.37
CA GLN A 165 16.97 -18.51 0.60
C GLN A 165 16.06 -19.57 -0.05
N LEU A 166 15.32 -19.19 -1.09
CA LEU A 166 14.42 -20.08 -1.82
C LEU A 166 15.12 -20.81 -2.99
N GLU A 167 16.39 -20.54 -3.25
CA GLU A 167 17.14 -21.24 -4.28
C GLU A 167 17.26 -22.74 -3.95
N GLY A 168 16.87 -23.58 -4.90
CA GLY A 168 16.85 -25.03 -4.71
C GLY A 168 15.65 -25.59 -3.93
N VAL A 169 14.77 -24.76 -3.41
CA VAL A 169 13.53 -25.21 -2.78
C VAL A 169 12.57 -25.76 -3.85
N LYS A 170 12.30 -27.07 -3.79
CA LYS A 170 11.45 -27.79 -4.75
C LYS A 170 9.98 -27.76 -4.36
N GLU A 171 9.71 -27.82 -3.05
CA GLU A 171 8.34 -27.83 -2.52
C GLU A 171 7.74 -26.43 -2.62
N ARG A 172 6.63 -26.33 -3.37
CA ARG A 172 5.87 -25.09 -3.52
C ARG A 172 4.46 -25.32 -3.03
N PRO A 173 4.14 -24.96 -1.76
CA PRO A 173 2.82 -25.17 -1.21
C PRO A 173 1.77 -24.38 -2.02
N ARG A 174 0.59 -25.01 -2.21
CA ARG A 174 -0.55 -24.43 -2.89
C ARG A 174 -1.34 -23.58 -1.89
N VAL A 175 -1.30 -22.28 -2.06
CA VAL A 175 -1.83 -21.30 -1.11
C VAL A 175 -3.13 -20.70 -1.62
N PHE A 176 -4.15 -20.66 -0.78
CA PHE A 176 -5.30 -19.79 -0.96
C PHE A 176 -5.19 -18.61 0.01
N PHE A 177 -5.15 -17.39 -0.51
CA PHE A 177 -5.13 -16.18 0.30
C PHE A 177 -6.52 -15.56 0.34
N GLN A 178 -7.16 -15.59 1.49
CA GLN A 178 -8.45 -14.95 1.73
C GLN A 178 -8.22 -13.52 2.23
N ILE A 179 -8.59 -12.52 1.42
CA ILE A 179 -8.51 -11.08 1.75
C ILE A 179 -9.72 -10.67 2.59
N ASP A 180 -10.90 -11.22 2.28
CA ASP A 180 -12.13 -10.95 3.02
C ASP A 180 -12.98 -12.22 3.11
N ALA A 181 -13.82 -12.30 4.15
CA ALA A 181 -14.58 -13.50 4.50
C ALA A 181 -16.03 -13.49 4.00
N GLN A 182 -16.59 -12.32 3.68
CA GLN A 182 -17.99 -12.23 3.26
C GLN A 182 -18.24 -11.02 2.33
N PRO A 183 -18.23 -11.24 1.01
CA PRO A 183 -17.97 -12.52 0.32
C PRO A 183 -16.52 -12.97 0.49
N ILE A 184 -16.24 -14.28 0.29
CA ILE A 184 -14.86 -14.77 0.25
C ILE A 184 -14.18 -14.15 -0.97
N ILE A 185 -13.16 -13.34 -0.75
CA ILE A 185 -12.38 -12.66 -1.80
C ILE A 185 -10.94 -13.13 -1.73
N SER A 186 -10.33 -13.37 -2.89
CA SER A 186 -8.92 -13.70 -3.03
C SER A 186 -8.21 -12.76 -4.01
N ALA A 187 -6.90 -12.96 -4.21
CA ALA A 187 -6.07 -12.17 -5.10
C ALA A 187 -5.69 -12.97 -6.36
N GLY A 188 -6.10 -12.48 -7.50
CA GLY A 188 -5.81 -13.06 -8.81
C GLY A 188 -4.38 -12.77 -9.32
N GLY A 189 -4.03 -13.36 -10.47
CA GLY A 189 -2.67 -13.40 -11.01
C GLY A 189 -2.04 -12.05 -11.35
N ASN A 190 -2.84 -11.00 -11.56
CA ASN A 190 -2.36 -9.67 -11.93
C ASN A 190 -2.28 -8.68 -10.74
N THR A 191 -2.16 -9.19 -9.51
CA THR A 191 -2.12 -8.39 -8.28
C THR A 191 -0.74 -8.46 -7.60
N PHE A 192 -0.41 -7.46 -6.78
CA PHE A 192 0.79 -7.48 -5.96
C PHE A 192 0.80 -8.64 -4.96
N LEU A 193 -0.38 -9.05 -4.45
CA LEU A 193 -0.52 -10.21 -3.58
C LEU A 193 -0.16 -11.52 -4.27
N ASN A 194 -0.51 -11.67 -5.55
CA ASN A 194 -0.04 -12.82 -6.32
C ASN A 194 1.49 -12.82 -6.40
N GLN A 195 2.11 -11.66 -6.65
CA GLN A 195 3.57 -11.56 -6.67
C GLN A 195 4.19 -11.89 -5.31
N LEU A 196 3.57 -11.44 -4.22
CA LEU A 196 3.99 -11.79 -2.86
C LEU A 196 3.99 -13.32 -2.65
N LEU A 197 2.92 -14.01 -3.03
CA LEU A 197 2.80 -15.47 -2.93
C LEU A 197 3.85 -16.19 -3.80
N VAL A 198 4.00 -15.77 -5.04
CA VAL A 198 5.00 -16.38 -5.96
C VAL A 198 6.42 -16.16 -5.43
N ARG A 199 6.74 -14.98 -4.96
CA ARG A 199 8.06 -14.62 -4.42
C ARG A 199 8.35 -15.30 -3.08
N SER A 200 7.33 -15.73 -2.35
CA SER A 200 7.49 -16.54 -1.14
C SER A 200 7.73 -18.04 -1.43
N GLY A 201 7.84 -18.44 -2.70
CA GLY A 201 8.07 -19.83 -3.09
C GLY A 201 6.80 -20.68 -3.07
N SER A 202 5.62 -20.09 -3.18
CA SER A 202 4.33 -20.80 -3.21
C SER A 202 3.63 -20.72 -4.57
N VAL A 203 2.52 -21.43 -4.69
CA VAL A 203 1.58 -21.37 -5.83
C VAL A 203 0.30 -20.71 -5.35
N ASN A 204 -0.07 -19.58 -5.95
CA ASN A 204 -1.35 -18.95 -5.69
C ASN A 204 -2.48 -19.70 -6.42
N LEU A 205 -3.46 -20.21 -5.67
CA LEU A 205 -4.60 -20.97 -6.23
C LEU A 205 -5.64 -20.11 -6.95
N ALA A 206 -5.56 -18.78 -6.80
CA ALA A 206 -6.42 -17.82 -7.51
C ALA A 206 -5.72 -17.17 -8.72
N ALA A 207 -4.51 -17.62 -9.10
CA ALA A 207 -3.69 -16.99 -10.13
C ALA A 207 -4.27 -17.04 -11.55
N ASP A 208 -5.19 -17.97 -11.84
CA ASP A 208 -5.90 -18.11 -13.09
C ASP A 208 -7.00 -17.05 -13.30
N ARG A 209 -7.35 -16.31 -12.26
CA ARG A 209 -8.32 -15.20 -12.29
C ARG A 209 -7.61 -13.85 -12.22
N THR A 210 -8.31 -12.79 -12.59
CA THR A 210 -7.79 -11.41 -12.55
C THR A 210 -8.43 -10.59 -11.44
N GLY A 211 -7.70 -9.60 -10.92
CA GLY A 211 -8.16 -8.69 -9.87
C GLY A 211 -8.43 -9.42 -8.56
N TYR A 212 -9.59 -9.17 -7.97
CA TYR A 212 -9.99 -9.70 -6.66
C TYR A 212 -11.23 -10.58 -6.80
N PRO A 213 -11.06 -11.83 -7.24
CA PRO A 213 -12.17 -12.74 -7.50
C PRO A 213 -12.87 -13.19 -6.22
N ARG A 214 -14.20 -13.40 -6.36
CA ARG A 214 -15.02 -13.99 -5.32
C ARG A 214 -15.06 -15.51 -5.48
N TYR A 215 -15.13 -16.21 -4.35
CA TYR A 215 -15.20 -17.66 -4.28
C TYR A 215 -16.39 -18.13 -3.45
N SER A 216 -16.97 -19.24 -3.86
CA SER A 216 -17.90 -20.04 -3.05
C SER A 216 -17.15 -21.13 -2.30
N TRP A 217 -17.77 -21.69 -1.26
CA TRP A 217 -17.20 -22.85 -0.55
C TRP A 217 -17.05 -24.08 -1.45
N GLU A 218 -17.98 -24.27 -2.40
CA GLU A 218 -17.90 -25.35 -3.39
C GLU A 218 -16.63 -25.26 -4.25
N GLU A 219 -16.31 -24.05 -4.74
CA GLU A 219 -15.06 -23.82 -5.48
C GLU A 219 -13.82 -24.06 -4.62
N LEU A 220 -13.84 -23.64 -3.35
CA LEU A 220 -12.71 -23.85 -2.42
C LEU A 220 -12.48 -25.33 -2.12
N LEU A 221 -13.54 -26.11 -1.99
CA LEU A 221 -13.47 -27.56 -1.87
C LEU A 221 -12.84 -28.20 -3.11
N GLY A 222 -13.07 -27.66 -4.30
CA GLY A 222 -12.42 -28.11 -5.53
C GLY A 222 -10.93 -27.73 -5.60
N LEU A 223 -10.54 -26.62 -4.99
CA LEU A 223 -9.16 -26.14 -5.01
C LEU A 223 -8.23 -26.93 -4.07
N MET A 224 -8.73 -27.46 -2.95
CA MET A 224 -7.96 -28.26 -1.98
C MET A 224 -6.61 -27.59 -1.61
N PRO A 225 -6.59 -26.41 -0.96
CA PRO A 225 -5.36 -25.72 -0.61
C PRO A 225 -4.52 -26.48 0.43
N ASP A 226 -3.18 -26.41 0.29
CA ASP A 226 -2.22 -26.93 1.28
C ASP A 226 -2.04 -25.98 2.45
N VAL A 227 -2.26 -24.68 2.19
CA VAL A 227 -2.15 -23.58 3.16
C VAL A 227 -3.24 -22.58 2.87
N VAL A 228 -3.84 -22.03 3.93
CA VAL A 228 -4.76 -20.90 3.83
C VAL A 228 -4.22 -19.75 4.66
N LEU A 229 -4.11 -18.59 4.03
CA LEU A 229 -3.83 -17.32 4.68
C LEU A 229 -5.15 -16.57 4.83
N LEU A 230 -5.45 -16.11 6.04
CA LEU A 230 -6.71 -15.47 6.40
C LEU A 230 -6.44 -14.02 6.78
N ALA A 231 -6.93 -13.07 6.00
CA ALA A 231 -6.99 -11.67 6.33
C ALA A 231 -8.44 -11.20 6.44
N SER A 232 -8.67 -10.04 7.03
CA SER A 232 -9.97 -9.36 7.05
C SER A 232 -9.78 -7.86 6.87
N MET A 233 -9.99 -7.38 5.65
CA MET A 233 -9.86 -5.98 5.24
C MET A 233 -10.93 -5.10 5.84
N GLY A 234 -11.23 -4.97 6.92
CA GLY A 234 -12.29 -4.13 7.52
C GLY A 234 -12.56 -4.48 8.97
N GLY A 235 -11.85 -5.47 9.50
CA GLY A 235 -11.90 -5.84 10.90
C GLY A 235 -13.27 -6.39 11.35
N GLY A 236 -14.03 -6.96 10.42
CA GLY A 236 -15.39 -7.46 10.69
C GLY A 236 -15.43 -8.81 11.41
N TYR A 237 -14.29 -9.52 11.50
CA TYR A 237 -14.19 -10.85 12.06
C TYR A 237 -12.98 -10.96 12.98
N SER A 238 -13.15 -11.66 14.11
CA SER A 238 -12.04 -12.09 14.95
C SER A 238 -11.24 -13.21 14.28
N ASP A 239 -10.01 -13.40 14.72
CA ASP A 239 -9.14 -14.48 14.26
C ASP A 239 -9.81 -15.86 14.40
N GLN A 240 -10.54 -16.06 15.48
CA GLN A 240 -11.25 -17.30 15.74
C GLN A 240 -12.41 -17.52 14.78
N GLU A 241 -13.22 -16.48 14.52
CA GLU A 241 -14.32 -16.57 13.55
C GLU A 241 -13.83 -16.87 12.14
N LEU A 242 -12.66 -16.31 11.76
CA LEU A 242 -12.04 -16.63 10.46
C LEU A 242 -11.63 -18.09 10.40
N ARG A 243 -11.02 -18.64 11.46
CA ARG A 243 -10.61 -20.06 11.54
C ARG A 243 -11.80 -21.00 11.55
N ASP A 244 -12.81 -20.76 12.40
CA ASP A 244 -13.99 -21.61 12.57
C ASP A 244 -14.71 -21.87 11.24
N ARG A 245 -14.74 -20.88 10.36
CA ARG A 245 -15.35 -21.00 9.02
C ARG A 245 -14.66 -22.05 8.13
N TRP A 246 -13.33 -22.15 8.24
CA TRP A 246 -12.53 -23.13 7.50
C TRP A 246 -12.50 -24.49 8.20
N GLU A 247 -12.45 -24.51 9.52
CA GLU A 247 -12.41 -25.75 10.34
C GLU A 247 -13.69 -26.60 10.17
N ALA A 248 -14.79 -26.01 9.70
CA ALA A 248 -15.98 -26.74 9.27
C ALA A 248 -15.73 -27.71 8.09
N TRP A 249 -14.55 -27.62 7.42
CA TRP A 249 -14.22 -28.40 6.23
C TRP A 249 -12.94 -29.23 6.42
N PRO A 250 -12.95 -30.28 7.26
CA PRO A 250 -11.77 -31.06 7.61
C PRO A 250 -11.15 -31.84 6.44
N GLN A 251 -11.86 -31.99 5.31
CA GLN A 251 -11.32 -32.61 4.10
C GLN A 251 -10.31 -31.72 3.36
N ILE A 252 -10.26 -30.43 3.63
CA ILE A 252 -9.28 -29.51 3.04
C ILE A 252 -7.90 -29.77 3.67
N PRO A 253 -6.83 -30.02 2.87
CA PRO A 253 -5.50 -30.31 3.39
C PRO A 253 -4.97 -29.27 4.38
N ALA A 254 -5.21 -27.99 4.13
CA ALA A 254 -4.80 -26.91 5.05
C ALA A 254 -5.44 -27.03 6.42
N VAL A 255 -6.71 -27.47 6.49
CA VAL A 255 -7.44 -27.67 7.74
C VAL A 255 -6.90 -28.90 8.47
N ASN A 256 -6.83 -30.04 7.77
CA ASN A 256 -6.37 -31.30 8.34
C ASN A 256 -4.92 -31.23 8.87
N ASN A 257 -4.09 -30.42 8.22
CA ASN A 257 -2.67 -30.26 8.58
C ASN A 257 -2.40 -29.04 9.46
N HIS A 258 -3.42 -28.37 10.00
CA HIS A 258 -3.32 -27.18 10.86
C HIS A 258 -2.52 -26.02 10.22
N ARG A 259 -2.67 -25.82 8.91
CA ARG A 259 -2.00 -24.76 8.13
C ARG A 259 -2.95 -23.61 7.76
N LEU A 260 -3.77 -23.20 8.73
CA LEU A 260 -4.59 -22.00 8.67
C LEU A 260 -3.88 -20.90 9.44
N TYR A 261 -3.43 -19.85 8.75
CA TYR A 261 -2.71 -18.74 9.35
C TYR A 261 -3.53 -17.47 9.22
N VAL A 262 -3.90 -16.86 10.33
CA VAL A 262 -4.45 -15.50 10.34
C VAL A 262 -3.28 -14.54 10.25
N VAL A 263 -3.36 -13.62 9.29
CA VAL A 263 -2.31 -12.63 8.98
C VAL A 263 -2.83 -11.21 9.16
N ASP A 264 -1.95 -10.30 9.51
CA ASP A 264 -2.27 -8.88 9.66
C ASP A 264 -2.61 -8.25 8.29
N ALA A 265 -3.90 -7.92 8.08
CA ALA A 265 -4.36 -7.29 6.85
C ALA A 265 -3.63 -5.97 6.56
N ASP A 266 -3.25 -5.20 7.58
CA ASP A 266 -2.50 -3.95 7.43
C ASP A 266 -1.08 -4.18 6.89
N LEU A 267 -0.52 -5.36 7.11
CA LEU A 267 0.79 -5.75 6.62
C LEU A 267 0.71 -6.37 5.21
N PHE A 268 -0.28 -7.23 4.97
CA PHE A 268 -0.35 -8.03 3.75
C PHE A 268 -1.16 -7.37 2.63
N ASP A 269 -2.24 -6.66 2.95
CA ASP A 269 -3.19 -6.15 1.95
C ASP A 269 -2.85 -4.72 1.47
N ARG A 270 -1.68 -4.19 1.84
CA ARG A 270 -1.22 -2.86 1.45
C ARG A 270 0.07 -2.94 0.65
N PRO A 271 0.11 -2.41 -0.59
CA PRO A 271 1.36 -2.31 -1.36
C PRO A 271 2.24 -1.16 -0.84
N SER A 272 2.67 -1.27 0.40
CA SER A 272 3.66 -0.41 1.07
C SER A 272 4.98 -1.15 1.24
N PRO A 273 6.09 -0.47 1.60
CA PRO A 273 7.37 -1.13 1.87
C PRO A 273 7.30 -2.24 2.91
N ARG A 274 6.35 -2.18 3.86
CA ARG A 274 6.09 -3.23 4.85
C ARG A 274 5.67 -4.57 4.21
N LEU A 275 5.28 -4.58 2.94
CA LEU A 275 5.02 -5.80 2.19
C LEU A 275 6.27 -6.69 2.06
N ILE A 276 7.47 -6.11 2.20
CA ILE A 276 8.73 -6.88 2.25
C ILE A 276 8.87 -7.62 3.59
N ASP A 277 8.39 -7.02 4.69
CA ASP A 277 8.30 -7.71 5.98
C ASP A 277 7.30 -8.86 5.90
N ALA A 278 6.15 -8.63 5.22
CA ALA A 278 5.18 -9.68 4.94
C ALA A 278 5.78 -10.84 4.13
N LEU A 279 6.61 -10.55 3.13
CA LEU A 279 7.30 -11.57 2.33
C LEU A 279 8.23 -12.43 3.20
N GLU A 280 9.07 -11.81 4.02
CA GLU A 280 10.00 -12.52 4.92
C GLU A 280 9.22 -13.38 5.94
N HIS A 281 8.15 -12.83 6.52
CA HIS A 281 7.27 -13.58 7.40
C HIS A 281 6.62 -14.79 6.70
N LEU A 282 6.13 -14.58 5.49
CA LEU A 282 5.47 -15.63 4.69
C LEU A 282 6.43 -16.77 4.34
N VAL A 283 7.70 -16.46 4.00
CA VAL A 283 8.72 -17.49 3.78
C VAL A 283 8.90 -18.35 5.02
N GLY A 284 8.93 -17.75 6.21
CA GLY A 284 9.01 -18.48 7.48
C GLY A 284 7.81 -19.42 7.72
N LEU A 285 6.60 -18.96 7.40
CA LEU A 285 5.38 -19.77 7.54
C LEU A 285 5.29 -20.92 6.53
N LEU A 286 5.70 -20.66 5.29
CA LEU A 286 5.57 -21.64 4.19
C LEU A 286 6.70 -22.66 4.17
N HIS A 287 7.91 -22.25 4.59
CA HIS A 287 9.13 -23.02 4.55
C HIS A 287 9.85 -23.06 5.91
N PRO A 288 9.22 -23.60 6.97
CA PRO A 288 9.77 -23.55 8.34
C PRO A 288 11.17 -24.22 8.46
N LYS A 289 11.49 -25.17 7.58
CA LYS A 289 12.80 -25.81 7.54
C LYS A 289 13.94 -24.86 7.14
N LEU A 290 13.65 -23.75 6.44
CA LEU A 290 14.67 -22.76 6.04
C LEU A 290 15.02 -21.82 7.20
N THR A 291 14.11 -21.61 8.14
CA THR A 291 14.25 -20.64 9.23
C THR A 291 14.76 -21.29 10.55
N GLY A 292 14.90 -22.63 10.56
CA GLY A 292 15.38 -23.35 11.75
C GLY A 292 14.37 -23.37 12.91
N VAL A 293 13.15 -22.91 12.69
CA VAL A 293 12.03 -23.01 13.65
C VAL A 293 11.38 -24.37 13.44
N GLN A 294 11.66 -25.31 14.38
CA GLN A 294 10.94 -26.59 14.50
C GLN A 294 9.74 -26.44 15.42
#